data_2f92c8c0de40ce6206ad4c8eefb928ce
#
_entry.id   2f92c8c0de40ce6206ad4c8eefb928ce
#
_cell.length_a   1.000
_cell.length_b   1.000
_cell.length_c   1.000
_cell.angle_alpha   90.00
_cell.angle_beta   90.00
_cell.angle_gamma   90.00
#
_symmetry.space_group_name_H-M   'P 1'
#
loop_
_entity.id
_entity.type
_entity.pdbx_description
1 polymer ?
#
loop_
_entity_poly.entity_id
_entity_poly.type
_entity_poly.pdbx_seq_one_letter_code
_entity_poly.pdbx_strand_id
1 'polypeptide(L)'
;REPQEPQRQQTPTYRYNENMINWEELGKFGISKEMLEQSGQLDSMLKGYKTNRTMPLTLNIPGVLTAKLDARLSFISNGGQVMLGIHGIRKEPELDRPYFGHIFTEEDKKNLRESGNMGRVADLNLRGNTTEPCLISIDKNTNELVAVRQEHVYIPNEIKGVTLTPDEIQKLKNGEQIFVDGMKSNQGKEFNANLQYNAERRGIEFIFPKDQAFNQQTLGGVPLSPMQLKALNEGHTILVEDMKRKNGELFSSFVTMDKVTGGLQYTCLLYTSPSPRDRG
;
A
#
# COMPACT_ATOMS: atom_id res chain seq x y z
N ARG A 1 11.51 24.11 -29.92
CA ARG A 1 10.24 23.48 -29.43
C ARG A 1 10.30 22.01 -29.82
N GLU A 2 10.70 21.15 -28.90
CA GLU A 2 10.61 19.72 -29.06
C GLU A 2 9.15 19.26 -28.91
N PRO A 3 8.69 18.28 -29.70
CA PRO A 3 7.34 17.76 -29.60
C PRO A 3 7.18 16.96 -28.30
N GLN A 4 6.21 17.35 -27.49
CA GLN A 4 5.80 16.54 -26.35
C GLN A 4 5.20 15.22 -26.86
N GLU A 5 5.80 14.09 -26.45
CA GLU A 5 5.20 12.78 -26.67
C GLU A 5 3.85 12.68 -25.92
N PRO A 6 2.80 12.14 -26.56
CA PRO A 6 1.53 11.98 -25.93
C PRO A 6 1.64 10.96 -24.78
N GLN A 7 1.23 11.39 -23.59
CA GLN A 7 1.04 10.49 -22.46
C GLN A 7 0.10 9.35 -22.88
N ARG A 8 0.65 8.13 -23.00
CA ARG A 8 -0.16 6.94 -23.21
C ARG A 8 -1.05 6.77 -21.98
N GLN A 9 -2.31 7.10 -22.12
CA GLN A 9 -3.34 6.58 -21.23
C GLN A 9 -3.24 5.05 -21.30
N GLN A 10 -2.78 4.43 -20.21
CA GLN A 10 -2.80 2.99 -20.10
C GLN A 10 -4.27 2.56 -20.07
N THR A 11 -4.75 2.10 -21.20
CA THR A 11 -6.03 1.38 -21.26
C THR A 11 -5.94 0.20 -20.30
N PRO A 12 -6.90 0.03 -19.40
CA PRO A 12 -6.87 -1.08 -18.45
C PRO A 12 -6.79 -2.39 -19.22
N THR A 13 -5.72 -3.14 -19.02
CA THR A 13 -5.51 -4.43 -19.71
C THR A 13 -6.33 -5.48 -18.98
N TYR A 14 -7.43 -5.93 -19.60
CA TYR A 14 -8.22 -7.05 -19.12
C TYR A 14 -7.47 -8.36 -19.37
N ARG A 15 -7.38 -9.19 -18.35
CA ARG A 15 -6.78 -10.52 -18.44
C ARG A 15 -7.78 -11.56 -18.90
N TYR A 16 -9.03 -11.36 -18.57
CA TYR A 16 -10.14 -12.26 -18.90
C TYR A 16 -11.24 -11.52 -19.62
N ASN A 17 -11.95 -12.24 -20.51
CA ASN A 17 -13.15 -11.78 -21.16
C ASN A 17 -14.35 -12.47 -20.47
N GLU A 18 -15.47 -11.78 -20.37
CA GLU A 18 -16.72 -12.33 -19.78
C GLU A 18 -17.17 -13.64 -20.43
N ASN A 19 -16.93 -13.81 -21.74
CA ASN A 19 -17.26 -15.03 -22.47
C ASN A 19 -16.42 -16.24 -22.08
N MET A 20 -15.30 -16.02 -21.38
CA MET A 20 -14.44 -17.11 -20.86
C MET A 20 -14.95 -17.66 -19.52
N ILE A 21 -15.94 -17.00 -18.93
CA ILE A 21 -16.45 -17.33 -17.60
C ILE A 21 -17.64 -18.27 -17.73
N ASN A 22 -17.58 -19.41 -17.02
CA ASN A 22 -18.73 -20.28 -16.91
C ASN A 22 -19.66 -19.80 -15.79
N TRP A 23 -20.59 -18.95 -16.14
CA TRP A 23 -21.55 -18.34 -15.19
C TRP A 23 -22.48 -19.34 -14.53
N GLU A 24 -22.77 -20.45 -15.19
CA GLU A 24 -23.57 -21.55 -14.62
C GLU A 24 -22.85 -22.19 -13.43
N GLU A 25 -21.54 -22.45 -13.57
CA GLU A 25 -20.71 -22.96 -12.49
C GLU A 25 -20.62 -21.98 -11.30
N LEU A 26 -20.47 -20.68 -11.58
CA LEU A 26 -20.45 -19.67 -10.54
C LEU A 26 -21.80 -19.57 -9.81
N GLY A 27 -22.90 -19.80 -10.52
CA GLY A 27 -24.25 -19.81 -9.96
C GLY A 27 -24.43 -20.86 -8.86
N LYS A 28 -23.69 -21.96 -8.91
CA LYS A 28 -23.68 -22.99 -7.85
C LYS A 28 -23.15 -22.48 -6.52
N PHE A 29 -22.34 -21.42 -6.54
CA PHE A 29 -21.83 -20.71 -5.36
C PHE A 29 -22.67 -19.46 -5.00
N GLY A 30 -23.78 -19.24 -5.68
CA GLY A 30 -24.59 -18.04 -5.49
C GLY A 30 -23.98 -16.77 -6.10
N ILE A 31 -23.05 -16.91 -7.05
CA ILE A 31 -22.38 -15.80 -7.73
C ILE A 31 -22.94 -15.67 -9.14
N SER A 32 -23.44 -14.48 -9.47
CA SER A 32 -23.92 -14.15 -10.81
C SER A 32 -23.16 -12.95 -11.38
N LYS A 33 -23.21 -12.80 -12.71
CA LYS A 33 -22.63 -11.66 -13.40
C LYS A 33 -23.25 -10.35 -12.90
N GLU A 34 -24.56 -10.30 -12.83
CA GLU A 34 -25.32 -9.13 -12.39
C GLU A 34 -24.96 -8.69 -10.97
N MET A 35 -24.78 -9.66 -10.07
CA MET A 35 -24.34 -9.39 -8.70
C MET A 35 -22.95 -8.76 -8.67
N LEU A 36 -22.01 -9.27 -9.46
CA LEU A 36 -20.64 -8.74 -9.55
C LEU A 36 -20.61 -7.35 -10.22
N GLU A 37 -21.45 -7.12 -11.22
CA GLU A 37 -21.60 -5.81 -11.86
C GLU A 37 -22.20 -4.78 -10.89
N GLN A 38 -23.32 -5.08 -10.26
CA GLN A 38 -24.00 -4.20 -9.32
C GLN A 38 -23.16 -3.85 -8.10
N SER A 39 -22.32 -4.79 -7.64
CA SER A 39 -21.38 -4.56 -6.55
C SER A 39 -20.09 -3.86 -6.96
N GLY A 40 -19.89 -3.64 -8.28
CA GLY A 40 -18.69 -3.01 -8.84
C GLY A 40 -17.44 -3.89 -8.78
N GLN A 41 -17.59 -5.21 -8.64
CA GLN A 41 -16.45 -6.14 -8.47
C GLN A 41 -16.00 -6.79 -9.78
N LEU A 42 -16.87 -6.87 -10.80
CA LEU A 42 -16.56 -7.60 -12.04
C LEU A 42 -15.33 -7.05 -12.76
N ASP A 43 -15.21 -5.74 -12.86
CA ASP A 43 -14.09 -5.09 -13.55
C ASP A 43 -12.72 -5.48 -12.93
N SER A 44 -12.60 -5.45 -11.61
CA SER A 44 -11.38 -5.87 -10.92
C SER A 44 -11.05 -7.34 -11.17
N MET A 45 -12.04 -8.22 -11.16
CA MET A 45 -11.85 -9.64 -11.39
C MET A 45 -11.44 -9.94 -12.83
N LEU A 46 -12.01 -9.26 -13.81
CA LEU A 46 -11.63 -9.40 -15.23
C LEU A 46 -10.20 -8.89 -15.50
N LYS A 47 -9.72 -7.93 -14.73
CA LYS A 47 -8.31 -7.48 -14.75
C LYS A 47 -7.34 -8.47 -14.08
N GLY A 48 -7.85 -9.52 -13.44
CA GLY A 48 -7.06 -10.54 -12.75
C GLY A 48 -6.80 -10.22 -11.27
N TYR A 49 -7.51 -9.27 -10.70
CA TYR A 49 -7.46 -8.95 -9.27
C TYR A 49 -8.55 -9.67 -8.49
N LYS A 50 -8.39 -9.71 -7.17
CA LYS A 50 -9.45 -10.11 -6.26
C LYS A 50 -10.53 -9.03 -6.17
N THR A 51 -11.72 -9.39 -5.72
CA THR A 51 -12.73 -8.42 -5.31
C THR A 51 -12.17 -7.46 -4.25
N ASN A 52 -12.63 -6.20 -4.26
CA ASN A 52 -12.13 -5.18 -3.31
C ASN A 52 -12.55 -5.46 -1.86
N ARG A 53 -13.54 -6.29 -1.68
CA ARG A 53 -14.11 -6.69 -0.38
C ARG A 53 -14.49 -8.15 -0.40
N THR A 54 -14.79 -8.71 0.76
CA THR A 54 -15.39 -10.03 0.87
C THR A 54 -16.81 -10.00 0.29
N MET A 55 -17.16 -11.08 -0.39
CA MET A 55 -18.47 -11.30 -0.99
C MET A 55 -19.14 -12.51 -0.34
N PRO A 56 -20.46 -12.47 -0.10
CA PRO A 56 -21.19 -13.63 0.40
C PRO A 56 -21.27 -14.69 -0.70
N LEU A 57 -20.99 -15.92 -0.31
CA LEU A 57 -21.19 -17.08 -1.21
C LEU A 57 -21.79 -18.25 -0.45
N THR A 58 -22.44 -19.13 -1.21
CA THR A 58 -23.07 -20.34 -0.69
C THR A 58 -22.34 -21.55 -1.24
N LEU A 59 -21.81 -22.38 -0.35
CA LEU A 59 -21.31 -23.71 -0.69
C LEU A 59 -22.41 -24.74 -0.43
N ASN A 60 -22.83 -25.44 -1.47
CA ASN A 60 -23.78 -26.53 -1.35
C ASN A 60 -23.11 -27.84 -1.79
N ILE A 61 -22.82 -28.71 -0.83
CA ILE A 61 -22.28 -30.02 -1.08
C ILE A 61 -23.46 -31.02 -0.88
N PRO A 62 -24.03 -31.56 -1.98
CA PRO A 62 -25.20 -32.42 -1.90
C PRO A 62 -25.03 -33.60 -0.93
N GLY A 63 -25.97 -33.75 -0.01
CA GLY A 63 -25.95 -34.80 0.99
C GLY A 63 -24.94 -34.63 2.14
N VAL A 64 -24.18 -33.56 2.16
CA VAL A 64 -23.16 -33.27 3.18
C VAL A 64 -23.49 -32.00 3.96
N LEU A 65 -23.48 -30.85 3.33
CA LEU A 65 -23.80 -29.60 3.99
C LEU A 65 -24.15 -28.47 3.00
N THR A 66 -24.87 -27.49 3.51
CA THR A 66 -24.98 -26.17 2.91
C THR A 66 -24.38 -25.16 3.88
N ALA A 67 -23.38 -24.39 3.42
CA ALA A 67 -22.73 -23.37 4.22
C ALA A 67 -22.74 -22.03 3.51
N LYS A 68 -22.98 -20.97 4.27
CA LYS A 68 -22.78 -19.60 3.82
C LYS A 68 -21.47 -19.09 4.39
N LEU A 69 -20.66 -18.45 3.57
CA LEU A 69 -19.39 -17.87 4.01
C LEU A 69 -19.09 -16.58 3.23
N ASP A 70 -18.22 -15.77 3.80
CA ASP A 70 -17.69 -14.58 3.15
C ASP A 70 -16.27 -14.87 2.69
N ALA A 71 -15.94 -14.46 1.46
CA ALA A 71 -14.61 -14.61 0.88
C ALA A 71 -14.34 -13.51 -0.13
N ARG A 72 -13.07 -13.20 -0.37
CA ARG A 72 -12.69 -12.48 -1.58
C ARG A 72 -12.67 -13.45 -2.74
N LEU A 73 -13.03 -12.98 -3.92
CA LEU A 73 -13.15 -13.78 -5.13
C LEU A 73 -12.15 -13.29 -6.19
N SER A 74 -11.67 -14.22 -7.01
CA SER A 74 -10.86 -13.90 -8.18
C SER A 74 -11.17 -14.86 -9.31
N PHE A 75 -10.75 -14.53 -10.53
CA PHE A 75 -10.71 -15.47 -11.64
C PHE A 75 -9.31 -16.08 -11.75
N ILE A 76 -9.24 -17.39 -11.90
CA ILE A 76 -7.99 -18.15 -12.01
C ILE A 76 -8.03 -18.94 -13.32
N SER A 77 -6.97 -18.84 -14.11
CA SER A 77 -6.81 -19.65 -15.31
C SER A 77 -6.14 -20.98 -14.97
N ASN A 78 -6.78 -22.06 -15.35
CA ASN A 78 -6.24 -23.41 -15.23
C ASN A 78 -6.50 -24.20 -16.52
N GLY A 79 -5.42 -24.55 -17.24
CA GLY A 79 -5.53 -25.33 -18.48
C GLY A 79 -6.42 -24.70 -19.58
N GLY A 80 -6.48 -23.38 -19.66
CA GLY A 80 -7.31 -22.65 -20.63
C GLY A 80 -8.76 -22.40 -20.18
N GLN A 81 -9.15 -22.91 -19.03
CA GLN A 81 -10.43 -22.62 -18.39
C GLN A 81 -10.27 -21.54 -17.32
N VAL A 82 -11.29 -20.70 -17.18
CA VAL A 82 -11.35 -19.70 -16.10
C VAL A 82 -12.22 -20.24 -14.98
N MET A 83 -11.64 -20.35 -13.79
CA MET A 83 -12.29 -20.87 -12.59
C MET A 83 -12.46 -19.76 -11.56
N LEU A 84 -13.40 -19.95 -10.64
CA LEU A 84 -13.57 -19.08 -9.49
C LEU A 84 -12.53 -19.42 -8.42
N GLY A 85 -11.70 -18.46 -8.06
CA GLY A 85 -10.83 -18.51 -6.89
C GLY A 85 -11.58 -17.99 -5.67
N ILE A 86 -11.60 -18.78 -4.62
CA ILE A 86 -12.27 -18.45 -3.36
C ILE A 86 -11.20 -18.25 -2.29
N HIS A 87 -11.11 -17.03 -1.76
CA HIS A 87 -10.16 -16.63 -0.73
C HIS A 87 -10.90 -16.44 0.59
N GLY A 88 -10.99 -17.52 1.36
CA GLY A 88 -11.67 -17.52 2.66
C GLY A 88 -10.92 -16.72 3.71
N ILE A 89 -11.65 -16.24 4.70
CA ILE A 89 -11.08 -15.49 5.83
C ILE A 89 -10.40 -16.49 6.77
N ARG A 90 -9.10 -16.34 6.98
CA ARG A 90 -8.30 -17.11 7.93
C ARG A 90 -8.25 -16.38 9.26
N LYS A 91 -8.17 -17.12 10.35
CA LYS A 91 -8.05 -16.55 11.69
C LYS A 91 -6.77 -15.73 11.85
N GLU A 92 -5.68 -16.24 11.30
CA GLU A 92 -4.33 -15.67 11.35
C GLU A 92 -3.59 -15.96 10.04
N PRO A 93 -2.58 -15.17 9.68
CA PRO A 93 -1.69 -15.52 8.59
C PRO A 93 -0.82 -16.73 8.99
N GLU A 94 -0.56 -17.63 8.04
CA GLU A 94 0.28 -18.80 8.22
C GLU A 94 1.75 -18.43 8.12
N LEU A 95 2.38 -18.08 9.23
CA LEU A 95 3.77 -17.60 9.29
C LEU A 95 4.75 -18.64 9.85
N ASP A 96 4.26 -19.76 10.37
CA ASP A 96 5.11 -20.78 11.01
C ASP A 96 5.52 -21.89 10.06
N ARG A 97 5.04 -21.86 8.83
CA ARG A 97 5.42 -22.79 7.77
C ARG A 97 6.20 -22.08 6.67
N PRO A 98 7.09 -22.81 5.96
CA PRO A 98 7.75 -22.24 4.79
C PRO A 98 6.74 -21.78 3.75
N TYR A 99 6.94 -20.58 3.21
CA TYR A 99 6.16 -20.02 2.13
C TYR A 99 7.00 -20.03 0.85
N PHE A 100 6.67 -20.91 -0.08
CA PHE A 100 7.46 -21.17 -1.28
C PHE A 100 8.97 -21.32 -1.00
N GLY A 101 9.30 -22.05 0.08
CA GLY A 101 10.67 -22.29 0.52
C GLY A 101 11.27 -21.22 1.42
N HIS A 102 10.62 -20.07 1.58
CA HIS A 102 11.06 -19.02 2.50
C HIS A 102 10.58 -19.31 3.92
N ILE A 103 11.52 -19.29 4.87
CA ILE A 103 11.24 -19.38 6.30
C ILE A 103 11.24 -17.97 6.89
N PHE A 104 10.11 -17.56 7.46
CA PHE A 104 9.97 -16.23 8.05
C PHE A 104 10.81 -16.10 9.31
N THR A 105 11.62 -15.04 9.39
CA THR A 105 12.29 -14.62 10.61
C THR A 105 11.30 -13.98 11.58
N GLU A 106 11.68 -13.80 12.84
CA GLU A 106 10.83 -13.09 13.82
C GLU A 106 10.55 -11.64 13.38
N GLU A 107 11.52 -10.99 12.73
CA GLU A 107 11.35 -9.67 12.18
C GLU A 107 10.36 -9.66 11.00
N ASP A 108 10.44 -10.63 10.09
CA ASP A 108 9.48 -10.80 9.00
C ASP A 108 8.06 -10.95 9.54
N LYS A 109 7.87 -11.83 10.53
CA LYS A 109 6.57 -12.07 11.17
C LYS A 109 6.02 -10.81 11.83
N LYS A 110 6.87 -10.08 12.55
CA LYS A 110 6.52 -8.82 13.19
C LYS A 110 6.05 -7.80 12.16
N ASN A 111 6.83 -7.57 11.10
CA ASN A 111 6.50 -6.62 10.05
C ASN A 111 5.18 -6.99 9.35
N LEU A 112 4.98 -8.25 9.02
CA LEU A 112 3.74 -8.73 8.41
C LEU A 112 2.53 -8.54 9.31
N ARG A 113 2.65 -8.80 10.61
CA ARG A 113 1.56 -8.60 11.57
C ARG A 113 1.25 -7.12 11.82
N GLU A 114 2.27 -6.27 11.90
CA GLU A 114 2.11 -4.85 12.21
C GLU A 114 1.70 -4.02 11.00
N SER A 115 2.45 -4.12 9.89
CA SER A 115 2.23 -3.30 8.70
C SER A 115 1.48 -4.03 7.58
N GLY A 116 1.46 -5.36 7.61
CA GLY A 116 0.96 -6.18 6.51
C GLY A 116 1.96 -6.38 5.37
N ASN A 117 3.18 -5.85 5.48
CA ASN A 117 4.25 -5.98 4.49
C ASN A 117 5.52 -6.50 5.16
N MET A 118 6.22 -7.44 4.51
CA MET A 118 7.43 -8.03 5.10
C MET A 118 8.59 -7.04 5.20
N GLY A 119 8.64 -6.05 4.31
CA GLY A 119 9.61 -4.96 4.41
C GLY A 119 10.96 -5.22 3.74
N ARG A 120 11.13 -6.37 3.12
CA ARG A 120 12.34 -6.74 2.37
C ARG A 120 12.03 -7.74 1.25
N VAL A 121 12.97 -7.91 0.34
CA VAL A 121 12.90 -8.95 -0.68
C VAL A 121 13.15 -10.33 -0.07
N ALA A 122 12.37 -11.32 -0.50
CA ALA A 122 12.60 -12.73 -0.22
C ALA A 122 12.69 -13.51 -1.52
N ASP A 123 13.58 -14.49 -1.56
CA ASP A 123 13.70 -15.39 -2.70
C ASP A 123 12.69 -16.53 -2.54
N LEU A 124 11.72 -16.60 -3.46
CA LEU A 124 10.65 -17.60 -3.44
C LEU A 124 10.77 -18.57 -4.60
N ASN A 125 10.53 -19.84 -4.32
CA ASN A 125 10.49 -20.89 -5.32
C ASN A 125 9.05 -21.04 -5.87
N LEU A 126 8.64 -20.11 -6.73
CA LEU A 126 7.29 -20.09 -7.28
C LEU A 126 7.04 -21.14 -8.36
N ARG A 127 8.08 -21.56 -9.08
CA ARG A 127 7.98 -22.46 -10.25
C ARG A 127 8.63 -23.82 -10.06
N GLY A 128 9.13 -24.13 -8.88
CA GLY A 128 9.69 -25.44 -8.54
C GLY A 128 11.17 -25.64 -8.81
N ASN A 129 11.81 -24.86 -9.69
CA ASN A 129 13.19 -25.11 -10.13
C ASN A 129 14.17 -23.99 -9.81
N THR A 130 13.69 -22.77 -9.63
CA THR A 130 14.53 -21.57 -9.38
C THR A 130 13.84 -20.65 -8.40
N THR A 131 14.63 -19.95 -7.61
CA THR A 131 14.12 -18.88 -6.74
C THR A 131 14.06 -17.57 -7.49
N GLU A 132 13.05 -16.78 -7.20
CA GLU A 132 12.83 -15.45 -7.76
C GLU A 132 12.67 -14.43 -6.63
N PRO A 133 13.26 -13.23 -6.74
CA PRO A 133 13.09 -12.19 -5.72
C PRO A 133 11.66 -11.67 -5.73
N CYS A 134 11.02 -11.69 -4.57
CA CYS A 134 9.63 -11.29 -4.38
C CYS A 134 9.45 -10.37 -3.19
N LEU A 135 8.38 -9.58 -3.23
CA LEU A 135 7.83 -8.88 -2.08
C LEU A 135 6.62 -9.65 -1.55
N ILE A 136 6.48 -9.72 -0.23
CA ILE A 136 5.40 -10.45 0.43
C ILE A 136 4.58 -9.48 1.27
N SER A 137 3.26 -9.58 1.14
CA SER A 137 2.28 -8.85 1.94
C SER A 137 1.17 -9.78 2.42
N ILE A 138 0.44 -9.33 3.44
CA ILE A 138 -0.78 -10.00 3.91
C ILE A 138 -2.00 -9.28 3.33
N ASP A 139 -2.94 -10.04 2.81
CA ASP A 139 -4.29 -9.56 2.54
C ASP A 139 -5.02 -9.36 3.89
N LYS A 140 -5.19 -8.10 4.30
CA LYS A 140 -5.80 -7.75 5.59
C LYS A 140 -7.26 -8.20 5.74
N ASN A 141 -7.94 -8.50 4.64
CA ASN A 141 -9.32 -8.97 4.66
C ASN A 141 -9.44 -10.48 4.88
N THR A 142 -8.41 -11.25 4.52
CA THR A 142 -8.46 -12.72 4.53
C THR A 142 -7.32 -13.36 5.32
N ASN A 143 -6.31 -12.60 5.72
CA ASN A 143 -5.05 -13.07 6.29
C ASN A 143 -4.24 -14.01 5.36
N GLU A 144 -4.53 -14.00 4.06
CA GLU A 144 -3.77 -14.75 3.06
C GLU A 144 -2.43 -14.06 2.77
N LEU A 145 -1.36 -14.83 2.63
CA LEU A 145 -0.08 -14.34 2.15
C LEU A 145 -0.13 -14.15 0.63
N VAL A 146 0.40 -13.05 0.16
CA VAL A 146 0.47 -12.70 -1.26
C VAL A 146 1.89 -12.29 -1.62
N ALA A 147 2.40 -12.81 -2.73
CA ALA A 147 3.70 -12.47 -3.25
C ALA A 147 3.60 -11.81 -4.63
N VAL A 148 4.48 -10.85 -4.88
CA VAL A 148 4.71 -10.27 -6.20
C VAL A 148 6.20 -10.39 -6.53
N ARG A 149 6.53 -10.75 -7.78
CA ARG A 149 7.92 -10.73 -8.22
C ARG A 149 8.43 -9.31 -8.27
N GLN A 150 9.65 -9.09 -7.82
CA GLN A 150 10.27 -7.77 -7.82
C GLN A 150 10.33 -7.15 -9.24
N GLU A 151 10.52 -7.97 -10.27
CA GLU A 151 10.52 -7.52 -11.67
C GLU A 151 9.19 -6.91 -12.13
N HIS A 152 8.08 -7.26 -11.47
CA HIS A 152 6.75 -6.72 -11.76
C HIS A 152 6.38 -5.51 -10.87
N VAL A 153 7.27 -5.11 -9.97
CA VAL A 153 7.06 -3.94 -9.11
C VAL A 153 7.33 -2.68 -9.91
N TYR A 154 6.29 -1.91 -10.16
CA TYR A 154 6.38 -0.61 -10.80
C TYR A 154 6.26 0.51 -9.76
N ILE A 155 7.25 1.39 -9.73
CA ILE A 155 7.26 2.59 -8.89
C ILE A 155 7.25 3.81 -9.79
N PRO A 156 6.24 4.69 -9.70
CA PRO A 156 6.21 5.92 -10.49
C PRO A 156 7.31 6.88 -10.04
N ASN A 157 7.80 7.70 -10.96
CA ASN A 157 8.80 8.73 -10.66
C ASN A 157 8.25 9.89 -9.82
N GLU A 158 6.94 10.10 -9.88
CA GLU A 158 6.24 11.15 -9.14
C GLU A 158 5.01 10.58 -8.43
N ILE A 159 4.83 10.94 -7.15
CA ILE A 159 3.70 10.56 -6.34
C ILE A 159 3.10 11.80 -5.68
N LYS A 160 1.82 12.05 -5.94
CA LYS A 160 1.07 13.17 -5.32
C LYS A 160 1.80 14.51 -5.42
N GLY A 161 2.41 14.79 -6.57
CA GLY A 161 3.13 16.03 -6.85
C GLY A 161 4.58 16.06 -6.35
N VAL A 162 5.09 14.97 -5.79
CA VAL A 162 6.47 14.86 -5.30
C VAL A 162 7.27 13.93 -6.19
N THR A 163 8.39 14.43 -6.74
CA THR A 163 9.34 13.62 -7.50
C THR A 163 10.18 12.78 -6.55
N LEU A 164 10.17 11.46 -6.76
CA LEU A 164 11.00 10.53 -6.00
C LEU A 164 12.43 10.52 -6.53
N THR A 165 13.40 10.41 -5.60
CA THR A 165 14.80 10.20 -5.96
C THR A 165 15.02 8.76 -6.44
N PRO A 166 16.10 8.47 -7.22
CA PRO A 166 16.45 7.11 -7.60
C PRO A 166 16.65 6.17 -6.41
N ASP A 167 17.20 6.67 -5.31
CA ASP A 167 17.37 5.91 -4.05
C ASP A 167 16.01 5.57 -3.41
N GLU A 168 15.09 6.53 -3.34
CA GLU A 168 13.72 6.33 -2.84
C GLU A 168 12.98 5.28 -3.68
N ILE A 169 13.09 5.33 -5.01
CA ILE A 169 12.50 4.36 -5.92
C ILE A 169 13.08 2.95 -5.67
N GLN A 170 14.39 2.84 -5.51
CA GLN A 170 15.03 1.56 -5.26
C GLN A 170 14.63 0.97 -3.90
N LYS A 171 14.52 1.78 -2.87
CA LYS A 171 14.03 1.34 -1.54
C LYS A 171 12.61 0.80 -1.63
N LEU A 172 11.71 1.49 -2.34
CA LEU A 172 10.34 1.01 -2.55
C LEU A 172 10.31 -0.31 -3.33
N LYS A 173 11.16 -0.47 -4.35
CA LYS A 173 11.30 -1.75 -5.09
C LYS A 173 11.84 -2.88 -4.22
N ASN A 174 12.58 -2.56 -3.18
CA ASN A 174 13.07 -3.53 -2.20
C ASN A 174 12.06 -3.83 -1.08
N GLY A 175 10.88 -3.22 -1.12
CA GLY A 175 9.83 -3.40 -0.11
C GLY A 175 10.02 -2.54 1.15
N GLU A 176 11.00 -1.66 1.17
CA GLU A 176 11.27 -0.79 2.32
C GLU A 176 10.27 0.36 2.39
N GLN A 177 10.06 0.88 3.59
CA GLN A 177 9.32 2.10 3.80
C GLN A 177 10.20 3.32 3.54
N ILE A 178 9.61 4.34 2.92
CA ILE A 178 10.21 5.67 2.81
C ILE A 178 9.25 6.71 3.35
N PHE A 179 9.79 7.78 3.92
CA PHE A 179 9.00 8.95 4.29
C PHE A 179 9.01 9.97 3.16
N VAL A 180 7.83 10.46 2.78
CA VAL A 180 7.70 11.49 1.76
C VAL A 180 6.92 12.67 2.31
N ASP A 181 7.53 13.83 2.17
CA ASP A 181 7.03 15.13 2.62
C ASP A 181 6.45 15.92 1.44
N GLY A 182 5.49 16.78 1.71
CA GLY A 182 4.97 17.75 0.75
C GLY A 182 4.08 17.17 -0.36
N MET A 183 3.51 16.01 -0.15
CA MET A 183 2.51 15.44 -1.06
C MET A 183 1.21 16.22 -1.01
N LYS A 184 0.47 16.26 -2.11
CA LYS A 184 -0.83 16.95 -2.21
C LYS A 184 -1.97 15.97 -2.38
N SER A 185 -2.99 16.11 -1.55
CA SER A 185 -4.24 15.37 -1.68
C SER A 185 -5.02 15.81 -2.94
N ASN A 186 -6.06 15.05 -3.30
CA ASN A 186 -6.94 15.42 -4.40
C ASN A 186 -7.65 16.77 -4.19
N GLN A 187 -7.73 17.22 -2.94
CA GLN A 187 -8.28 18.54 -2.56
C GLN A 187 -7.20 19.64 -2.50
N GLY A 188 -5.97 19.34 -2.92
CA GLY A 188 -4.85 20.29 -2.90
C GLY A 188 -4.21 20.51 -1.52
N LYS A 189 -4.67 19.81 -0.48
CA LYS A 189 -4.12 19.90 0.87
C LYS A 189 -2.79 19.14 0.96
N GLU A 190 -1.77 19.79 1.49
CA GLU A 190 -0.45 19.20 1.69
C GLU A 190 -0.48 18.17 2.84
N PHE A 191 0.19 17.04 2.66
CA PHE A 191 0.31 15.98 3.67
C PHE A 191 1.62 15.21 3.52
N ASN A 192 1.98 14.51 4.57
CA ASN A 192 3.16 13.64 4.66
C ASN A 192 2.73 12.24 5.04
N ALA A 193 3.43 11.25 4.53
CA ALA A 193 3.18 9.86 4.88
C ALA A 193 4.42 8.99 4.65
N ASN A 194 4.45 7.83 5.29
CA ASN A 194 5.33 6.76 4.87
C ASN A 194 4.70 6.05 3.66
N LEU A 195 5.54 5.70 2.70
CA LEU A 195 5.16 4.94 1.54
C LEU A 195 5.81 3.56 1.59
N GLN A 196 5.08 2.56 1.19
CA GLN A 196 5.59 1.19 1.05
C GLN A 196 4.83 0.48 -0.07
N TYR A 197 5.51 -0.38 -0.82
CA TYR A 197 4.84 -1.21 -1.81
C TYR A 197 4.09 -2.36 -1.14
N ASN A 198 2.83 -2.52 -1.51
CA ASN A 198 1.97 -3.61 -1.03
C ASN A 198 1.74 -4.62 -2.15
N ALA A 199 2.17 -5.87 -1.94
CA ALA A 199 2.09 -6.94 -2.93
C ALA A 199 0.65 -7.34 -3.25
N GLU A 200 -0.26 -7.28 -2.28
CA GLU A 200 -1.67 -7.61 -2.48
C GLU A 200 -2.37 -6.56 -3.34
N ARG A 201 -2.11 -5.28 -3.09
CA ARG A 201 -2.67 -4.16 -3.86
C ARG A 201 -1.94 -3.91 -5.18
N ARG A 202 -0.74 -4.50 -5.35
CA ARG A 202 0.17 -4.26 -6.47
C ARG A 202 0.43 -2.77 -6.71
N GLY A 203 0.69 -2.06 -5.64
CA GLY A 203 0.89 -0.62 -5.67
C GLY A 203 1.41 -0.07 -4.37
N ILE A 204 1.67 1.24 -4.38
CA ILE A 204 2.15 1.95 -3.22
C ILE A 204 1.01 2.21 -2.24
N GLU A 205 1.27 1.92 -0.99
CA GLU A 205 0.41 2.15 0.15
C GLU A 205 0.91 3.38 0.91
N PHE A 206 -0.04 4.23 1.32
CA PHE A 206 0.24 5.35 2.21
C PHE A 206 0.00 4.89 3.64
N ILE A 207 1.05 4.92 4.46
CA ILE A 207 0.99 4.50 5.85
C ILE A 207 0.98 5.73 6.73
N PHE A 208 -0.15 5.95 7.37
CA PHE A 208 -0.32 6.96 8.40
C PHE A 208 -0.18 6.26 9.75
N PRO A 209 0.86 6.56 10.53
CA PRO A 209 1.07 5.89 11.81
C PRO A 209 0.00 6.32 12.80
N LYS A 210 -1.12 5.60 12.85
CA LYS A 210 -2.15 5.81 13.88
C LYS A 210 -1.71 5.31 15.26
N ASP A 211 -0.85 4.29 15.29
CA ASP A 211 -0.43 3.59 16.50
C ASP A 211 1.09 3.38 16.59
N GLN A 212 1.87 3.86 15.62
CA GLN A 212 3.33 3.78 15.68
C GLN A 212 3.89 5.10 16.16
N ALA A 213 4.79 5.01 17.14
CA ALA A 213 5.58 6.14 17.57
C ALA A 213 6.33 6.75 16.37
N PHE A 214 6.32 8.07 16.26
CA PHE A 214 7.11 8.77 15.26
C PHE A 214 8.60 8.51 15.52
N ASN A 215 9.25 7.76 14.64
CA ASN A 215 10.63 7.31 14.81
C ASN A 215 11.61 8.03 13.90
N GLN A 216 11.15 8.96 13.08
CA GLN A 216 12.03 9.67 12.19
C GLN A 216 12.94 10.61 12.97
N GLN A 217 14.26 10.41 12.84
CA GLN A 217 15.25 11.17 13.57
C GLN A 217 15.54 12.56 12.97
N THR A 218 15.09 12.80 11.73
CA THR A 218 15.30 14.07 11.03
C THR A 218 14.02 14.55 10.34
N LEU A 219 13.77 15.86 10.38
CA LEU A 219 12.74 16.53 9.59
C LEU A 219 13.38 17.61 8.73
N GLY A 220 13.15 17.56 7.42
CA GLY A 220 13.75 18.52 6.50
C GLY A 220 15.29 18.62 6.61
N GLY A 221 15.95 17.50 6.95
CA GLY A 221 17.38 17.45 7.19
C GLY A 221 17.84 17.91 8.58
N VAL A 222 16.92 18.33 9.46
CA VAL A 222 17.22 18.76 10.83
C VAL A 222 17.04 17.58 11.78
N PRO A 223 18.09 17.21 12.56
CA PRO A 223 17.99 16.18 13.57
C PRO A 223 16.99 16.59 14.67
N LEU A 224 16.08 15.69 15.05
CA LEU A 224 15.19 15.91 16.19
C LEU A 224 15.84 15.40 17.48
N SER A 225 15.72 16.19 18.55
CA SER A 225 16.15 15.75 19.86
C SER A 225 15.21 14.65 20.40
N PRO A 226 15.67 13.81 21.36
CA PRO A 226 14.80 12.84 22.03
C PRO A 226 13.58 13.48 22.70
N MET A 227 13.71 14.70 23.21
CA MET A 227 12.60 15.47 23.79
C MET A 227 11.58 15.91 22.72
N GLN A 228 12.05 16.34 21.55
CA GLN A 228 11.16 16.69 20.43
C GLN A 228 10.41 15.46 19.91
N LEU A 229 11.09 14.32 19.76
CA LEU A 229 10.45 13.05 19.36
C LEU A 229 9.38 12.63 20.37
N LYS A 230 9.70 12.69 21.66
CA LYS A 230 8.74 12.38 22.74
C LYS A 230 7.54 13.32 22.68
N ALA A 231 7.76 14.62 22.55
CA ALA A 231 6.70 15.62 22.48
C ALA A 231 5.77 15.38 21.27
N LEU A 232 6.32 15.09 20.10
CA LEU A 232 5.51 14.74 18.91
C LEU A 232 4.64 13.50 19.15
N ASN A 233 5.20 12.44 19.73
CA ASN A 233 4.49 11.21 20.02
C ASN A 233 3.38 11.40 21.08
N GLU A 234 3.55 12.33 22.00
CA GLU A 234 2.55 12.73 22.98
C GLU A 234 1.48 13.67 22.38
N GLY A 235 1.64 14.10 21.13
CA GLY A 235 0.73 14.99 20.41
C GLY A 235 0.95 16.47 20.71
N HIS A 236 2.12 16.81 21.24
CA HIS A 236 2.51 18.21 21.44
C HIS A 236 3.09 18.83 20.18
N THR A 237 2.98 20.14 20.10
CA THR A 237 3.58 20.93 19.01
C THR A 237 5.04 21.25 19.34
N ILE A 238 5.93 21.00 18.39
CA ILE A 238 7.34 21.37 18.49
C ILE A 238 7.71 22.42 17.46
N LEU A 239 8.71 23.23 17.74
CA LEU A 239 9.33 24.12 16.75
C LEU A 239 10.54 23.39 16.12
N VAL A 240 10.57 23.35 14.80
CA VAL A 240 11.73 22.86 14.04
C VAL A 240 12.20 23.98 13.12
N GLU A 241 13.41 24.43 13.33
CA GLU A 241 14.03 25.53 12.60
C GLU A 241 14.96 24.99 11.51
N ASP A 242 15.16 25.81 10.46
CA ASP A 242 16.12 25.56 9.38
C ASP A 242 15.91 24.22 8.61
N MET A 243 14.68 23.76 8.53
CA MET A 243 14.33 22.66 7.65
C MET A 243 14.53 23.05 6.18
N LYS A 244 14.95 22.10 5.36
CA LYS A 244 15.22 22.31 3.96
C LYS A 244 14.15 21.67 3.08
N ARG A 245 13.53 22.47 2.21
CA ARG A 245 12.62 21.97 1.17
C ARG A 245 13.39 21.27 0.05
N LYS A 246 12.71 20.48 -0.78
CA LYS A 246 13.34 19.84 -1.95
C LYS A 246 13.95 20.83 -2.95
N ASN A 247 13.43 22.05 -3.02
CA ASN A 247 13.99 23.13 -3.84
C ASN A 247 15.22 23.83 -3.21
N GLY A 248 15.65 23.40 -2.02
CA GLY A 248 16.79 23.96 -1.29
C GLY A 248 16.46 25.13 -0.37
N GLU A 249 15.25 25.64 -0.37
CA GLU A 249 14.80 26.74 0.48
C GLU A 249 14.71 26.30 1.95
N LEU A 250 15.24 27.15 2.84
CA LEU A 250 15.14 26.95 4.29
C LEU A 250 13.80 27.48 4.83
N PHE A 251 13.22 26.76 5.74
CA PHE A 251 12.02 27.20 6.44
C PHE A 251 11.98 26.68 7.87
N SER A 252 11.27 27.41 8.73
CA SER A 252 10.99 26.97 10.10
C SER A 252 9.49 26.82 10.29
N SER A 253 9.08 25.85 11.07
CA SER A 253 7.66 25.57 11.28
C SER A 253 7.39 24.97 12.65
N PHE A 254 6.23 25.28 13.18
CA PHE A 254 5.64 24.45 14.23
C PHE A 254 5.10 23.15 13.63
N VAL A 255 5.45 22.03 14.24
CA VAL A 255 5.09 20.70 13.78
C VAL A 255 4.29 19.99 14.86
N THR A 256 3.15 19.44 14.47
CA THR A 256 2.28 18.64 15.33
C THR A 256 1.93 17.35 14.63
N MET A 257 1.85 16.26 15.35
CA MET A 257 1.32 15.00 14.80
C MET A 257 -0.20 14.96 14.97
N ASP A 258 -0.92 14.78 13.86
CA ASP A 258 -2.37 14.59 13.89
C ASP A 258 -2.67 13.17 14.41
N LYS A 259 -3.34 13.09 15.55
CA LYS A 259 -3.69 11.81 16.17
C LYS A 259 -4.74 11.01 15.40
N VAL A 260 -5.50 11.66 14.51
CA VAL A 260 -6.54 11.01 13.72
C VAL A 260 -5.95 10.40 12.45
N THR A 261 -5.08 11.15 11.75
CA THR A 261 -4.46 10.73 10.50
C THR A 261 -3.06 10.14 10.68
N GLY A 262 -2.41 10.41 11.83
CA GLY A 262 -1.00 10.08 12.10
C GLY A 262 -0.01 10.89 11.26
N GLY A 263 -0.50 11.83 10.44
CA GLY A 263 0.33 12.70 9.62
C GLY A 263 0.88 13.90 10.39
N LEU A 264 1.97 14.48 9.89
CA LEU A 264 2.52 15.70 10.42
C LEU A 264 1.82 16.92 9.83
N GLN A 265 1.44 17.87 10.68
CA GLN A 265 0.91 19.16 10.31
C GLN A 265 1.97 20.22 10.56
N TYR A 266 2.15 21.09 9.58
CA TYR A 266 3.11 22.19 9.61
C TYR A 266 2.36 23.51 9.67
N THR A 267 2.69 24.33 10.66
CA THR A 267 2.23 25.72 10.75
C THR A 267 3.45 26.61 10.56
N CYS A 268 3.61 27.16 9.37
CA CYS A 268 4.75 28.03 9.06
C CYS A 268 4.76 29.28 9.93
N LEU A 269 5.92 29.59 10.48
CA LEU A 269 6.17 30.91 11.05
C LEU A 269 6.24 31.91 9.90
N LEU A 270 5.24 32.77 9.79
CA LEU A 270 5.38 34.00 9.01
C LEU A 270 6.32 34.89 9.79
N TYR A 271 7.57 34.99 9.35
CA TYR A 271 8.46 36.02 9.81
C TYR A 271 7.88 37.35 9.31
N THR A 272 7.13 38.05 10.15
CA THR A 272 6.99 39.50 10.00
C THR A 272 8.33 40.07 10.39
N SER A 273 9.15 40.47 9.40
CA SER A 273 10.32 41.27 9.65
C SER A 273 9.88 42.48 10.49
N PRO A 274 10.50 42.76 11.64
CA PRO A 274 10.21 43.97 12.37
C PRO A 274 10.55 45.14 11.45
N SER A 275 9.54 45.99 11.20
CA SER A 275 9.68 47.19 10.43
C SER A 275 10.78 48.05 11.07
N PRO A 276 11.70 48.68 10.28
CA PRO A 276 12.80 49.48 10.84
C PRO A 276 12.36 50.86 11.34
N ARG A 277 11.16 50.99 11.90
CA ARG A 277 10.57 52.25 12.35
C ARG A 277 10.30 52.33 13.84
N ASP A 278 11.12 51.73 14.68
CA ASP A 278 11.10 52.05 16.11
C ASP A 278 12.54 52.07 16.65
N ARG A 279 13.31 53.04 16.18
CA ARG A 279 14.43 53.62 16.92
C ARG A 279 14.20 55.12 16.96
N GLY A 280 13.43 55.55 17.92
CA GLY A 280 13.37 56.90 18.40
C GLY A 280 13.96 56.93 19.80
#